data_5879f30146d6440f4c337db77c104352
#
_entry.id   5879f30146d6440f4c337db77c104352
#
_cell.length_a   1.000
_cell.length_b   1.000
_cell.length_c   1.000
_cell.angle_alpha   90.00
_cell.angle_beta   90.00
_cell.angle_gamma   90.00
#
_symmetry.space_group_name_H-M   'P 1'
#
loop_
_entity.id
_entity.type
_entity.pdbx_description
1 polymer ?
#
loop_
_entity_poly.entity_id
_entity_poly.type
_entity_poly.pdbx_seq_one_letter_code
_entity_poly.pdbx_strand_id
1 'polypeptide(L)'
;MRTPYTSRNEYRGVIRYAFLLMLLGVMPTEAAFMIRPMVVELGLRPGRRDTQMLKVANESVDESITVTFARCDVTQNRDGSWRIIEEGEDLPEGIATCKDWIGLPKNQITIPPLGLRPLIVTLQVPPRIRGFYSGGLIATEELRPGATGVPIKMRYLLPFLIEIQGRSAPHKVELTDVDMVTKPADMQGPATTLVSLQIENIGETYARLNAFARVQAYQQGHWYLVSESEYEPLGIFPNIELDLKKDIEQPLPSGTYKVTGMVMVDGRRIPALAKTMEFVGDPSATRAKEAMKLGLNPEVLFVDTRPGAMRSASIRVSNPSSDPLNVQAQLVIPQALSGTLGDFEGTELSCLDWVEISPSQFTLPGRRGKSVRVIVRMPDANPSQLYPNYYAQLNLRARYSEGQNAGLTEAVIGVSQSDATVTPKAAIMALSPRHNKDSEYFVMVKYTNTGLAHFQPRCFATLSERQGSVVSQKLLQGSKSVMLPVESRTVSALFDFSAVATGVYRLGTTLELGEEGPVESRAIPI
;
A
#
# COMPACT_ATOMS: atom_id res chain seq x y z
N MET A 1 -18.61 -55.00 -58.31
CA MET A 1 -17.35 -54.92 -57.53
C MET A 1 -17.47 -53.80 -56.52
N ARG A 2 -17.59 -54.17 -55.24
CA ARG A 2 -17.74 -53.21 -54.10
C ARG A 2 -16.41 -53.09 -53.44
N THR A 3 -15.90 -51.88 -53.32
CA THR A 3 -14.69 -51.54 -52.51
C THR A 3 -15.18 -51.03 -51.13
N PRO A 4 -14.50 -51.38 -50.03
CA PRO A 4 -14.94 -51.04 -48.68
C PRO A 4 -14.43 -49.66 -48.23
N TYR A 5 -15.31 -48.95 -47.58
CA TYR A 5 -15.06 -47.71 -46.88
C TYR A 5 -14.31 -48.03 -45.56
N THR A 6 -13.10 -47.50 -45.40
CA THR A 6 -12.40 -47.54 -44.12
C THR A 6 -12.63 -46.27 -43.34
N SER A 7 -13.12 -46.43 -42.11
CA SER A 7 -13.45 -45.38 -41.15
C SER A 7 -12.21 -44.60 -40.67
N ARG A 8 -12.28 -43.26 -40.84
CA ARG A 8 -11.25 -42.28 -40.46
C ARG A 8 -11.66 -41.47 -39.21
N ASN A 9 -12.35 -42.09 -38.25
CA ASN A 9 -12.95 -41.32 -37.13
C ASN A 9 -12.50 -41.72 -35.71
N GLU A 10 -11.55 -42.63 -35.53
CA GLU A 10 -11.21 -43.09 -34.17
C GLU A 10 -10.03 -42.29 -33.52
N TYR A 11 -9.27 -41.50 -34.29
CA TYR A 11 -8.13 -40.77 -33.72
C TYR A 11 -8.45 -39.36 -33.22
N ARG A 12 -9.64 -38.83 -33.47
CA ARG A 12 -10.01 -37.48 -32.99
C ARG A 12 -10.43 -37.43 -31.52
N GLY A 13 -10.78 -38.56 -30.92
CA GLY A 13 -11.19 -38.66 -29.52
C GLY A 13 -10.01 -38.66 -28.56
N VAL A 14 -8.95 -39.39 -28.90
CA VAL A 14 -7.78 -39.61 -28.01
C VAL A 14 -6.93 -38.33 -27.85
N ILE A 15 -6.82 -37.51 -28.90
CA ILE A 15 -6.06 -36.23 -28.84
C ILE A 15 -6.79 -35.19 -27.99
N ARG A 16 -8.12 -35.18 -27.94
CA ARG A 16 -8.89 -34.25 -27.10
C ARG A 16 -8.78 -34.59 -25.60
N TYR A 17 -8.72 -35.86 -25.25
CA TYR A 17 -8.53 -36.29 -23.85
C TYR A 17 -7.10 -36.09 -23.36
N ALA A 18 -6.09 -36.27 -24.23
CA ALA A 18 -4.69 -35.98 -23.86
C ALA A 18 -4.44 -34.47 -23.63
N PHE A 19 -5.09 -33.59 -24.39
CA PHE A 19 -4.99 -32.13 -24.20
C PHE A 19 -5.77 -31.66 -22.95
N LEU A 20 -6.88 -32.30 -22.59
CA LEU A 20 -7.65 -32.01 -21.38
C LEU A 20 -6.94 -32.48 -20.10
N LEU A 21 -6.20 -33.59 -20.18
CA LEU A 21 -5.35 -34.09 -19.08
C LEU A 21 -4.07 -33.28 -18.87
N MET A 22 -3.55 -32.61 -19.90
CA MET A 22 -2.41 -31.72 -19.77
C MET A 22 -2.77 -30.34 -19.16
N LEU A 23 -4.04 -29.90 -19.25
CA LEU A 23 -4.54 -28.67 -18.65
C LEU A 23 -4.91 -28.81 -17.15
N LEU A 24 -4.99 -30.04 -16.64
CA LEU A 24 -5.27 -30.31 -15.22
C LEU A 24 -4.01 -30.45 -14.35
N GLY A 25 -2.83 -30.24 -14.90
CA GLY A 25 -1.54 -30.50 -14.23
C GLY A 25 -0.75 -29.31 -13.76
N VAL A 26 -1.22 -28.06 -13.96
CA VAL A 26 -0.57 -26.87 -13.38
C VAL A 26 -1.46 -26.39 -12.23
N MET A 27 -1.41 -27.10 -11.10
CA MET A 27 -1.82 -26.48 -9.84
C MET A 27 -0.83 -25.35 -9.56
N PRO A 28 -1.31 -24.12 -9.28
CA PRO A 28 -0.41 -23.10 -8.75
C PRO A 28 0.21 -23.71 -7.47
N THR A 29 1.52 -23.76 -7.39
CA THR A 29 2.22 -24.09 -6.15
C THR A 29 1.95 -22.94 -5.21
N GLU A 30 0.91 -23.06 -4.39
CA GLU A 30 0.67 -22.15 -3.28
C GLU A 30 1.90 -22.17 -2.37
N ALA A 31 2.23 -21.00 -1.81
CA ALA A 31 3.34 -20.88 -0.88
C ALA A 31 3.12 -21.87 0.28
N ALA A 32 4.10 -22.74 0.54
CA ALA A 32 3.93 -23.81 1.52
C ALA A 32 3.77 -23.29 2.96
N PHE A 33 4.23 -22.05 3.24
CA PHE A 33 4.08 -21.42 4.56
C PHE A 33 4.02 -19.89 4.47
N MET A 34 3.44 -19.28 5.50
CA MET A 34 3.32 -17.84 5.66
C MET A 34 3.94 -17.40 7.00
N ILE A 35 4.54 -16.20 7.02
CA ILE A 35 5.07 -15.60 8.25
C ILE A 35 4.48 -14.21 8.43
N ARG A 36 4.09 -13.87 9.68
CA ARG A 36 3.55 -12.56 10.02
C ARG A 36 4.11 -12.03 11.34
N PRO A 37 4.45 -10.72 11.42
CA PRO A 37 4.55 -9.79 10.31
C PRO A 37 5.74 -10.09 9.40
N MET A 38 5.68 -9.63 8.13
CA MET A 38 6.77 -9.78 7.16
C MET A 38 7.91 -8.76 7.36
N VAL A 39 7.65 -7.66 8.06
CA VAL A 39 8.63 -6.63 8.42
C VAL A 39 8.42 -6.25 9.87
N VAL A 40 9.50 -6.14 10.63
CA VAL A 40 9.48 -5.76 12.05
C VAL A 40 10.12 -4.38 12.20
N GLU A 41 9.31 -3.34 12.40
CA GLU A 41 9.78 -1.97 12.62
C GLU A 41 9.59 -1.59 14.08
N LEU A 42 10.68 -1.25 14.78
CA LEU A 42 10.66 -0.97 16.21
C LEU A 42 11.43 0.30 16.58
N GLY A 43 10.86 1.08 17.51
CA GLY A 43 11.55 2.13 18.21
C GLY A 43 12.00 1.65 19.60
N LEU A 44 13.28 1.36 19.79
CA LEU A 44 13.81 0.77 21.03
C LEU A 44 14.75 1.73 21.76
N ARG A 45 14.82 1.59 23.10
CA ARG A 45 15.78 2.36 23.92
C ARG A 45 17.11 1.63 24.05
N PRO A 46 18.26 2.33 24.10
CA PRO A 46 19.56 1.72 24.35
C PRO A 46 19.56 0.86 25.65
N GLY A 47 20.24 -0.28 25.61
CA GLY A 47 20.39 -1.19 26.74
C GLY A 47 19.14 -1.99 27.11
N ARG A 48 18.05 -1.90 26.33
CA ARG A 48 16.81 -2.64 26.58
C ARG A 48 16.79 -3.97 25.83
N ARG A 49 16.07 -4.91 26.42
CA ARG A 49 15.66 -6.15 25.77
C ARG A 49 14.19 -6.03 25.35
N ASP A 50 13.91 -6.49 24.14
CA ASP A 50 12.56 -6.59 23.62
C ASP A 50 12.29 -8.01 23.12
N THR A 51 11.02 -8.37 22.97
CA THR A 51 10.62 -9.70 22.51
C THR A 51 9.51 -9.55 21.49
N GLN A 52 9.72 -10.10 20.30
CA GLN A 52 8.76 -10.12 19.21
C GLN A 52 8.27 -11.54 18.98
N MET A 53 6.98 -11.68 18.76
CA MET A 53 6.36 -12.95 18.40
C MET A 53 5.95 -12.92 16.93
N LEU A 54 6.60 -13.74 16.12
CA LEU A 54 6.23 -13.97 14.73
C LEU A 54 5.33 -15.19 14.66
N LYS A 55 4.28 -15.12 13.86
CA LYS A 55 3.39 -16.26 13.60
C LYS A 55 3.82 -16.93 12.32
N VAL A 56 4.09 -18.23 12.35
CA VAL A 56 4.44 -19.03 11.17
C VAL A 56 3.33 -20.05 10.96
N ALA A 57 2.65 -19.94 9.81
CA ALA A 57 1.54 -20.80 9.43
C ALA A 57 1.95 -21.74 8.30
N ASN A 58 1.48 -22.98 8.38
CA ASN A 58 1.56 -23.95 7.29
C ASN A 58 0.25 -23.92 6.51
N GLU A 59 0.31 -23.63 5.23
CA GLU A 59 -0.86 -23.59 4.33
C GLU A 59 -1.14 -24.94 3.68
N SER A 60 -0.22 -25.90 3.81
CA SER A 60 -0.45 -27.25 3.32
C SER A 60 -1.55 -27.96 4.11
N VAL A 61 -2.49 -28.58 3.40
CA VAL A 61 -3.61 -29.35 3.99
C VAL A 61 -3.18 -30.73 4.49
N ASP A 62 -2.13 -31.32 3.89
CA ASP A 62 -1.81 -32.74 4.06
C ASP A 62 -0.49 -33.00 4.79
N GLU A 63 0.42 -32.01 4.82
CA GLU A 63 1.80 -32.28 5.21
C GLU A 63 2.33 -31.26 6.24
N SER A 64 3.13 -31.78 7.16
CA SER A 64 3.92 -30.94 8.07
C SER A 64 5.11 -30.34 7.34
N ILE A 65 5.43 -29.08 7.60
CA ILE A 65 6.62 -28.41 7.09
C ILE A 65 7.60 -28.11 8.21
N THR A 66 8.88 -28.09 7.86
CA THR A 66 9.93 -27.66 8.78
C THR A 66 10.60 -26.41 8.20
N VAL A 67 10.63 -25.34 8.99
CA VAL A 67 11.20 -24.05 8.62
C VAL A 67 12.40 -23.77 9.49
N THR A 68 13.56 -23.48 8.86
CA THR A 68 14.79 -23.05 9.51
C THR A 68 14.96 -21.54 9.40
N PHE A 69 15.53 -20.92 10.43
CA PHE A 69 15.77 -19.49 10.53
C PHE A 69 17.26 -19.21 10.70
N ALA A 70 17.80 -18.36 9.84
CA ALA A 70 19.16 -17.86 9.91
C ALA A 70 19.18 -16.34 10.02
N ARG A 71 20.09 -15.79 10.82
CA ARG A 71 20.30 -14.34 10.92
C ARG A 71 21.07 -13.83 9.71
N CYS A 72 20.72 -12.67 9.20
CA CYS A 72 21.40 -12.04 8.08
C CYS A 72 21.51 -10.52 8.26
N ASP A 73 22.44 -9.94 7.53
CA ASP A 73 22.51 -8.50 7.34
C ASP A 73 21.59 -8.11 6.19
N VAL A 74 20.94 -6.94 6.31
CA VAL A 74 19.95 -6.46 5.34
C VAL A 74 20.29 -5.05 4.91
N THR A 75 20.24 -4.82 3.61
CA THR A 75 20.33 -3.51 2.99
C THR A 75 19.19 -3.33 1.97
N GLN A 76 19.26 -2.32 1.14
CA GLN A 76 18.23 -1.97 0.17
C GLN A 76 18.85 -1.77 -1.21
N ASN A 77 18.18 -2.27 -2.24
CA ASN A 77 18.51 -1.99 -3.63
C ASN A 77 17.98 -0.62 -4.06
N ARG A 78 18.46 -0.12 -5.20
CA ARG A 78 18.01 1.18 -5.76
C ARG A 78 16.53 1.21 -6.15
N ASP A 79 15.90 0.08 -6.38
CA ASP A 79 14.45 -0.04 -6.63
C ASP A 79 13.60 -0.05 -5.35
N GLY A 80 14.24 0.02 -4.17
CA GLY A 80 13.59 -0.04 -2.87
C GLY A 80 13.39 -1.44 -2.31
N SER A 81 13.70 -2.49 -3.06
CA SER A 81 13.60 -3.88 -2.58
C SER A 81 14.66 -4.19 -1.54
N TRP A 82 14.34 -5.11 -0.63
CA TRP A 82 15.27 -5.58 0.39
C TRP A 82 16.36 -6.48 -0.21
N ARG A 83 17.60 -6.30 0.23
CA ARG A 83 18.73 -7.12 -0.18
C ARG A 83 19.41 -7.74 1.03
N ILE A 84 19.68 -9.03 0.95
CA ILE A 84 20.53 -9.75 1.90
C ILE A 84 21.97 -9.47 1.52
N ILE A 85 22.80 -9.17 2.52
CA ILE A 85 24.24 -9.08 2.35
C ILE A 85 24.80 -10.50 2.53
N GLU A 86 25.44 -11.02 1.50
CA GLU A 86 25.94 -12.40 1.50
C GLU A 86 27.17 -12.52 2.40
N GLU A 87 27.47 -13.74 2.83
CA GLU A 87 28.61 -14.02 3.69
C GLU A 87 29.93 -13.68 2.98
N GLY A 88 30.73 -12.77 3.59
CA GLY A 88 31.96 -12.23 3.01
C GLY A 88 31.81 -10.95 2.21
N GLU A 89 30.59 -10.44 2.04
CA GLU A 89 30.33 -9.10 1.50
C GLU A 89 30.38 -8.05 2.63
N ASP A 90 31.06 -6.95 2.39
CA ASP A 90 31.10 -5.83 3.34
C ASP A 90 29.75 -5.10 3.41
N LEU A 91 29.42 -4.64 4.60
CA LEU A 91 28.27 -3.74 4.80
C LEU A 91 28.49 -2.45 4.01
N PRO A 92 27.49 -1.97 3.25
CA PRO A 92 27.58 -0.67 2.61
C PRO A 92 27.86 0.43 3.62
N GLU A 93 28.63 1.46 3.19
CA GLU A 93 29.01 2.57 4.05
C GLU A 93 27.77 3.25 4.67
N GLY A 94 27.82 3.48 5.99
CA GLY A 94 26.74 4.14 6.74
C GLY A 94 25.57 3.25 7.14
N ILE A 95 25.57 1.96 6.79
CA ILE A 95 24.57 1.00 7.27
C ILE A 95 25.09 0.30 8.53
N ALA A 96 24.33 0.42 9.61
CA ALA A 96 24.61 -0.25 10.87
C ALA A 96 23.72 -1.49 11.02
N THR A 97 24.33 -2.61 11.46
CA THR A 97 23.63 -3.89 11.60
C THR A 97 23.11 -4.13 13.01
N CYS A 98 21.95 -4.77 13.12
CA CYS A 98 21.41 -5.34 14.35
C CYS A 98 21.37 -6.90 14.33
N LYS A 99 22.01 -7.54 13.38
CA LYS A 99 22.06 -9.01 13.23
C LYS A 99 22.39 -9.73 14.53
N ASP A 100 23.42 -9.26 15.24
CA ASP A 100 23.88 -9.88 16.48
C ASP A 100 22.97 -9.59 17.69
N TRP A 101 22.04 -8.64 17.56
CA TRP A 101 21.05 -8.38 18.61
C TRP A 101 19.89 -9.37 18.57
N ILE A 102 19.70 -10.05 17.43
CA ILE A 102 18.60 -10.97 17.19
C ILE A 102 18.93 -12.31 17.85
N GLY A 103 18.20 -12.64 18.90
CA GLY A 103 18.29 -13.93 19.59
C GLY A 103 17.16 -14.85 19.18
N LEU A 104 17.52 -16.07 18.77
CA LEU A 104 16.57 -17.13 18.42
C LEU A 104 16.72 -18.27 19.45
N PRO A 105 15.74 -18.51 20.33
CA PRO A 105 15.74 -19.66 21.25
C PRO A 105 15.73 -20.99 20.51
N LYS A 106 15.10 -21.02 19.34
CA LYS A 106 15.08 -22.15 18.40
C LYS A 106 15.27 -21.59 16.99
N ASN A 107 16.17 -22.18 16.24
CA ASN A 107 16.42 -21.82 14.84
C ASN A 107 15.62 -22.69 13.84
N GLN A 108 14.80 -23.59 14.34
CA GLN A 108 13.99 -24.50 13.54
C GLN A 108 12.66 -24.76 14.22
N ILE A 109 11.59 -24.80 13.44
CA ILE A 109 10.24 -25.16 13.90
C ILE A 109 9.58 -26.10 12.89
N THR A 110 8.83 -27.07 13.40
CA THR A 110 7.98 -27.96 12.58
C THR A 110 6.52 -27.59 12.82
N ILE A 111 5.76 -27.40 11.74
CA ILE A 111 4.39 -26.91 11.76
C ILE A 111 3.50 -27.97 11.12
N PRO A 112 2.48 -28.49 11.85
CA PRO A 112 1.56 -29.48 11.29
C PRO A 112 0.73 -28.89 10.14
N PRO A 113 0.04 -29.71 9.34
CA PRO A 113 -0.87 -29.25 8.29
C PRO A 113 -1.87 -28.24 8.84
N LEU A 114 -2.11 -27.14 8.10
CA LEU A 114 -2.99 -26.02 8.48
C LEU A 114 -2.70 -25.48 9.89
N GLY A 115 -1.51 -25.75 10.43
CA GLY A 115 -1.11 -25.37 11.77
C GLY A 115 -0.44 -24.00 11.81
N LEU A 116 -0.47 -23.40 13.01
CA LEU A 116 0.20 -22.15 13.32
C LEU A 116 1.14 -22.37 14.50
N ARG A 117 2.37 -21.82 14.40
CA ARG A 117 3.36 -21.86 15.49
C ARG A 117 3.97 -20.49 15.72
N PRO A 118 4.09 -20.04 16.97
CA PRO A 118 4.83 -18.81 17.28
C PRO A 118 6.33 -19.05 17.22
N LEU A 119 7.05 -18.13 16.58
CA LEU A 119 8.49 -17.96 16.68
C LEU A 119 8.77 -16.77 17.58
N ILE A 120 9.41 -17.03 18.71
CA ILE A 120 9.79 -15.97 19.65
C ILE A 120 11.19 -15.48 19.26
N VAL A 121 11.30 -14.18 18.97
CA VAL A 121 12.55 -13.50 18.64
C VAL A 121 12.85 -12.50 19.75
N THR A 122 14.04 -12.56 20.34
CA THR A 122 14.47 -11.60 21.35
C THR A 122 15.48 -10.63 20.73
N LEU A 123 15.36 -9.36 21.07
CA LEU A 123 16.26 -8.29 20.65
C LEU A 123 17.00 -7.76 21.86
N GLN A 124 18.32 -7.83 21.85
CA GLN A 124 19.17 -7.29 22.92
C GLN A 124 19.89 -6.04 22.40
N VAL A 125 19.34 -4.88 22.70
CA VAL A 125 19.89 -3.60 22.25
C VAL A 125 21.12 -3.23 23.09
N PRO A 126 22.28 -2.95 22.48
CA PRO A 126 23.46 -2.50 23.22
C PRO A 126 23.23 -1.15 23.92
N PRO A 127 23.93 -0.87 25.02
CA PRO A 127 23.90 0.45 25.64
C PRO A 127 24.71 1.48 24.83
N ARG A 128 24.35 2.76 24.97
CA ARG A 128 25.09 3.91 24.39
C ARG A 128 25.17 3.95 22.87
N ILE A 129 24.17 3.41 22.18
CA ILE A 129 24.03 3.50 20.72
C ILE A 129 22.94 4.50 20.35
N ARG A 130 22.95 4.96 19.10
CA ARG A 130 21.96 5.87 18.50
C ARG A 130 21.80 5.57 17.01
N GLY A 131 20.76 6.13 16.40
CA GLY A 131 20.52 6.04 14.97
C GLY A 131 19.66 4.82 14.59
N PHE A 132 19.82 4.38 13.36
CA PHE A 132 19.06 3.29 12.74
C PHE A 132 19.94 2.06 12.52
N TYR A 133 19.37 0.90 12.73
CA TYR A 133 20.02 -0.39 12.55
C TYR A 133 19.10 -1.34 11.77
N SER A 134 19.67 -2.08 10.81
CA SER A 134 18.96 -3.09 10.04
C SER A 134 19.58 -4.46 10.24
N GLY A 135 18.77 -5.47 10.12
CA GLY A 135 19.15 -6.88 10.14
C GLY A 135 17.97 -7.73 9.76
N GLY A 136 18.08 -9.03 9.77
CA GLY A 136 16.96 -9.85 9.37
C GLY A 136 17.09 -11.32 9.73
N LEU A 137 16.00 -12.03 9.46
CA LEU A 137 15.95 -13.49 9.47
C LEU A 137 15.62 -13.99 8.06
N ILE A 138 16.35 -14.99 7.64
CA ILE A 138 16.01 -15.78 6.46
C ILE A 138 15.27 -17.03 6.96
N ALA A 139 14.00 -17.14 6.62
CA ALA A 139 13.20 -18.33 6.84
C ALA A 139 13.26 -19.20 5.61
N THR A 140 13.67 -20.45 5.77
CA THR A 140 13.86 -21.40 4.67
C THR A 140 13.10 -22.68 4.98
N GLU A 141 12.26 -23.10 4.04
CA GLU A 141 11.64 -24.42 4.11
C GLU A 141 12.68 -25.52 3.83
N GLU A 142 12.73 -26.54 4.66
CA GLU A 142 13.58 -27.71 4.42
C GLU A 142 12.97 -28.60 3.34
N LEU A 143 13.82 -28.95 2.36
CA LEU A 143 13.42 -29.86 1.30
C LEU A 143 13.13 -31.24 1.88
N ARG A 144 12.07 -31.86 1.42
CA ARG A 144 11.64 -33.19 1.86
C ARG A 144 12.52 -34.28 1.22
N PRO A 145 12.96 -35.27 1.97
CA PRO A 145 13.54 -36.44 1.39
C PRO A 145 12.50 -37.20 0.54
N GLY A 146 12.82 -37.48 -0.74
CA GLY A 146 11.99 -38.29 -1.61
C GLY A 146 10.96 -37.57 -2.46
N ALA A 147 10.92 -36.23 -2.47
CA ALA A 147 10.08 -35.47 -3.38
C ALA A 147 10.47 -35.74 -4.85
N THR A 148 9.52 -36.21 -5.65
CA THR A 148 9.70 -36.40 -7.10
C THR A 148 9.41 -35.10 -7.83
N GLY A 149 10.37 -34.55 -8.56
CA GLY A 149 10.24 -33.29 -9.31
C GLY A 149 11.43 -32.34 -9.09
N VAL A 150 11.34 -31.14 -9.65
CA VAL A 150 12.32 -30.08 -9.39
C VAL A 150 12.02 -29.48 -8.02
N PRO A 151 12.92 -29.61 -7.03
CA PRO A 151 12.66 -29.08 -5.69
C PRO A 151 12.69 -27.55 -5.71
N ILE A 152 11.57 -26.92 -5.40
CA ILE A 152 11.48 -25.48 -5.20
C ILE A 152 11.72 -25.20 -3.72
N LYS A 153 12.77 -24.45 -3.40
CA LYS A 153 13.10 -24.04 -2.04
C LYS A 153 12.55 -22.62 -1.78
N MET A 154 11.52 -22.53 -0.95
CA MET A 154 10.97 -21.24 -0.54
C MET A 154 11.86 -20.58 0.52
N ARG A 155 12.17 -19.30 0.32
CA ARG A 155 12.94 -18.48 1.26
C ARG A 155 12.25 -17.15 1.43
N TYR A 156 12.02 -16.75 2.66
CA TYR A 156 11.50 -15.43 3.01
C TYR A 156 12.54 -14.64 3.78
N LEU A 157 12.72 -13.37 3.41
CA LEU A 157 13.48 -12.41 4.20
C LEU A 157 12.50 -11.65 5.10
N LEU A 158 12.80 -11.64 6.40
CA LEU A 158 12.08 -10.87 7.42
C LEU A 158 13.00 -9.77 7.94
N PRO A 159 12.90 -8.54 7.43
CA PRO A 159 13.71 -7.43 7.91
C PRO A 159 13.30 -6.99 9.31
N PHE A 160 14.30 -6.66 10.13
CA PHE A 160 14.18 -5.97 11.39
C PHE A 160 14.77 -4.57 11.22
N LEU A 161 13.93 -3.55 11.37
CA LEU A 161 14.25 -2.14 11.21
C LEU A 161 14.15 -1.48 12.58
N ILE A 162 15.29 -1.16 13.17
CA ILE A 162 15.33 -0.72 14.57
C ILE A 162 15.83 0.72 14.63
N GLU A 163 14.94 1.63 15.04
CA GLU A 163 15.28 3.01 15.36
C GLU A 163 15.54 3.15 16.86
N ILE A 164 16.68 3.68 17.22
CA ILE A 164 17.05 3.90 18.62
C ILE A 164 16.42 5.17 19.12
N GLN A 165 15.50 5.03 20.10
CA GLN A 165 14.82 6.15 20.73
C GLN A 165 15.78 7.00 21.55
N GLY A 166 15.76 8.30 21.33
CA GLY A 166 16.60 9.27 22.03
C GLY A 166 16.59 10.63 21.34
N ARG A 167 17.74 11.28 21.26
CA ARG A 167 17.87 12.53 20.53
C ARG A 167 17.68 12.23 19.05
N SER A 168 16.54 12.65 18.51
CA SER A 168 16.20 12.44 17.10
C SER A 168 17.25 13.08 16.20
N ALA A 169 17.90 12.29 15.37
CA ALA A 169 18.68 12.84 14.26
C ALA A 169 17.70 13.39 13.20
N PRO A 170 18.03 14.51 12.56
CA PRO A 170 17.15 15.08 11.54
C PRO A 170 17.09 14.15 10.33
N HIS A 171 15.88 13.92 9.81
CA HIS A 171 15.70 13.28 8.51
C HIS A 171 16.27 14.21 7.43
N LYS A 172 17.06 13.66 6.56
CA LYS A 172 17.67 14.41 5.46
C LYS A 172 17.52 13.64 4.16
N VAL A 173 16.31 13.64 3.64
CA VAL A 173 15.96 13.02 2.35
C VAL A 173 15.82 14.13 1.32
N GLU A 174 16.41 13.92 0.16
CA GLU A 174 16.38 14.84 -0.97
C GLU A 174 15.88 14.12 -2.22
N LEU A 175 15.06 14.82 -3.02
CA LEU A 175 14.70 14.40 -4.37
C LEU A 175 15.74 15.01 -5.32
N THR A 176 16.61 14.17 -5.88
CA THR A 176 17.81 14.61 -6.62
C THR A 176 17.59 14.75 -8.12
N ASP A 177 16.77 13.89 -8.73
CA ASP A 177 16.40 14.00 -10.15
C ASP A 177 15.01 13.42 -10.44
N VAL A 178 14.43 13.84 -11.55
CA VAL A 178 13.22 13.30 -12.15
C VAL A 178 13.44 13.12 -13.63
N ASP A 179 13.02 11.98 -14.21
CA ASP A 179 13.26 11.68 -15.60
C ASP A 179 12.13 10.85 -16.24
N MET A 180 12.16 10.73 -17.56
CA MET A 180 11.26 9.90 -18.35
C MET A 180 12.06 9.02 -19.31
N VAL A 181 11.68 7.76 -19.42
CA VAL A 181 12.33 6.78 -20.31
C VAL A 181 11.29 6.00 -21.08
N THR A 182 11.50 5.82 -22.39
CA THR A 182 10.68 4.90 -23.19
C THR A 182 11.09 3.47 -22.88
N LYS A 183 10.15 2.64 -22.43
CA LYS A 183 10.29 1.19 -22.36
C LYS A 183 9.81 0.63 -23.71
N PRO A 184 10.70 0.02 -24.53
CA PRO A 184 10.29 -0.56 -25.80
C PRO A 184 9.34 -1.75 -25.58
N ALA A 185 8.57 -2.09 -26.61
CA ALA A 185 7.77 -3.31 -26.61
C ALA A 185 8.68 -4.55 -26.50
N ASP A 186 8.29 -5.48 -25.63
CA ASP A 186 8.98 -6.74 -25.41
C ASP A 186 7.98 -7.91 -25.34
N MET A 187 8.46 -9.12 -24.98
CA MET A 187 7.58 -10.30 -24.80
C MET A 187 6.62 -10.16 -23.59
N GLN A 188 6.86 -9.19 -22.70
CA GLN A 188 6.03 -8.94 -21.50
C GLN A 188 4.95 -7.90 -21.75
N GLY A 189 5.05 -7.09 -22.83
CA GLY A 189 4.01 -6.12 -23.14
C GLY A 189 4.36 -5.11 -24.23
N PRO A 190 3.41 -4.24 -24.55
CA PRO A 190 3.59 -3.16 -25.54
C PRO A 190 4.59 -2.11 -25.02
N ALA A 191 5.05 -1.25 -25.95
CA ALA A 191 5.84 -0.08 -25.57
C ALA A 191 5.08 0.81 -24.60
N THR A 192 5.79 1.36 -23.61
CA THR A 192 5.22 2.24 -22.60
C THR A 192 6.24 3.29 -22.16
N THR A 193 5.86 4.22 -21.29
CA THR A 193 6.74 5.24 -20.74
C THR A 193 6.89 5.05 -19.25
N LEU A 194 8.13 5.02 -18.78
CA LEU A 194 8.46 4.99 -17.35
C LEU A 194 8.80 6.40 -16.87
N VAL A 195 8.32 6.75 -15.69
CA VAL A 195 8.74 7.95 -14.94
C VAL A 195 9.62 7.53 -13.81
N SER A 196 10.79 8.14 -13.69
CA SER A 196 11.82 7.87 -12.69
C SER A 196 11.92 9.01 -11.69
N LEU A 197 12.05 8.69 -10.42
CA LEU A 197 12.37 9.59 -9.32
C LEU A 197 13.63 9.10 -8.63
N GLN A 198 14.67 9.93 -8.57
CA GLN A 198 15.88 9.65 -7.80
C GLN A 198 15.79 10.33 -6.45
N ILE A 199 15.84 9.53 -5.38
CA ILE A 199 15.65 9.98 -4.01
C ILE A 199 16.82 9.49 -3.19
N GLU A 200 17.50 10.38 -2.46
CA GLU A 200 18.63 10.06 -1.62
C GLU A 200 18.35 10.37 -0.16
N ASN A 201 18.69 9.45 0.74
CA ASN A 201 18.67 9.68 2.17
C ASN A 201 20.10 9.94 2.66
N ILE A 202 20.46 11.21 2.76
CA ILE A 202 21.75 11.66 3.30
C ILE A 202 21.73 11.91 4.82
N GLY A 203 20.70 11.40 5.51
CA GLY A 203 20.53 11.43 6.95
C GLY A 203 21.08 10.18 7.64
N GLU A 204 20.96 10.15 8.97
CA GLU A 204 21.39 9.02 9.82
C GLU A 204 20.22 8.14 10.26
N THR A 205 19.00 8.40 9.77
CA THR A 205 17.77 7.72 10.20
C THR A 205 17.01 7.14 9.02
N TYR A 206 16.29 6.07 9.29
CA TYR A 206 15.31 5.51 8.35
C TYR A 206 14.17 6.49 8.12
N ALA A 207 13.72 6.61 6.89
CA ALA A 207 12.61 7.49 6.55
C ALA A 207 11.56 6.74 5.72
N ARG A 208 10.27 7.01 5.97
CA ARG A 208 9.16 6.47 5.18
C ARG A 208 8.75 7.46 4.12
N LEU A 209 8.63 6.98 2.89
CA LEU A 209 8.39 7.77 1.70
C LEU A 209 7.00 7.47 1.12
N ASN A 210 6.30 8.55 0.73
CA ASN A 210 5.20 8.51 -0.21
C ASN A 210 5.59 9.42 -1.39
N ALA A 211 5.81 8.84 -2.56
CA ALA A 211 6.30 9.54 -3.73
C ALA A 211 5.22 9.63 -4.81
N PHE A 212 5.20 10.75 -5.51
CA PHE A 212 4.26 11.05 -6.58
C PHE A 212 5.00 11.69 -7.75
N ALA A 213 4.57 11.39 -8.97
CA ALA A 213 5.05 12.06 -10.16
C ALA A 213 3.87 12.61 -10.97
N ARG A 214 4.05 13.82 -11.49
CA ARG A 214 3.12 14.45 -12.42
C ARG A 214 3.84 14.69 -13.73
N VAL A 215 3.27 14.22 -14.84
CA VAL A 215 3.77 14.42 -16.19
C VAL A 215 2.83 15.34 -16.95
N GLN A 216 3.37 16.41 -17.51
CA GLN A 216 2.63 17.34 -18.36
C GLN A 216 3.31 17.42 -19.73
N ALA A 217 2.51 17.40 -20.80
CA ALA A 217 2.97 17.63 -22.19
C ALA A 217 2.71 19.09 -22.58
N TYR A 218 3.62 19.71 -23.31
CA TYR A 218 3.43 21.03 -23.90
C TYR A 218 2.87 20.90 -25.33
N GLN A 219 1.62 21.32 -25.51
CA GLN A 219 0.95 21.27 -26.82
C GLN A 219 0.14 22.54 -27.04
N GLN A 220 0.16 23.09 -28.26
CA GLN A 220 -0.62 24.26 -28.64
C GLN A 220 -0.49 25.47 -27.69
N GLY A 221 0.71 25.69 -27.12
CA GLY A 221 0.96 26.81 -26.21
C GLY A 221 0.57 26.59 -24.76
N HIS A 222 0.09 25.38 -24.38
CA HIS A 222 -0.39 25.06 -23.03
C HIS A 222 0.20 23.76 -22.50
N TRP A 223 0.30 23.67 -21.17
CA TRP A 223 0.66 22.45 -20.46
C TRP A 223 -0.58 21.62 -20.14
N TYR A 224 -0.62 20.38 -20.65
CA TYR A 224 -1.68 19.41 -20.37
C TYR A 224 -1.17 18.33 -19.45
N LEU A 225 -1.96 18.00 -18.42
CA LEU A 225 -1.67 16.85 -17.55
C LEU A 225 -1.84 15.55 -18.35
N VAL A 226 -0.79 14.74 -18.41
CA VAL A 226 -0.78 13.45 -19.11
C VAL A 226 -0.89 12.28 -18.15
N SER A 227 -0.22 12.38 -17.00
CA SER A 227 -0.26 11.35 -15.96
C SER A 227 -0.01 11.94 -14.58
N GLU A 228 -0.73 11.43 -13.58
CA GLU A 228 -0.36 11.47 -12.17
C GLU A 228 -0.16 10.04 -11.70
N SER A 229 1.02 9.75 -11.20
CA SER A 229 1.41 8.42 -10.74
C SER A 229 1.80 8.47 -9.28
N GLU A 230 1.23 7.56 -8.49
CA GLU A 230 1.62 7.33 -7.11
C GLU A 230 2.51 6.08 -7.06
N TYR A 231 3.65 6.18 -6.40
CA TYR A 231 4.54 5.05 -6.14
C TYR A 231 4.08 4.33 -4.88
N GLU A 232 4.36 3.05 -4.79
CA GLU A 232 4.06 2.29 -3.58
C GLU A 232 4.82 2.89 -2.39
N PRO A 233 4.15 3.05 -1.23
CA PRO A 233 4.81 3.54 -0.03
C PRO A 233 5.96 2.61 0.36
N LEU A 234 7.13 3.19 0.59
CA LEU A 234 8.32 2.43 0.98
C LEU A 234 9.17 3.22 1.98
N GLY A 235 10.15 2.55 2.55
CA GLY A 235 11.15 3.21 3.37
C GLY A 235 12.49 3.34 2.65
N ILE A 236 13.31 4.26 3.10
CA ILE A 236 14.67 4.45 2.62
C ILE A 236 15.66 4.40 3.77
N PHE A 237 16.70 3.56 3.64
CA PHE A 237 17.80 3.49 4.60
C PHE A 237 18.70 4.72 4.52
N PRO A 238 19.45 5.02 5.61
CA PRO A 238 20.53 5.99 5.57
C PRO A 238 21.53 5.67 4.45
N ASN A 239 22.05 6.73 3.80
CA ASN A 239 23.05 6.64 2.72
C ASN A 239 22.67 5.76 1.53
N ILE A 240 21.38 5.56 1.29
CA ILE A 240 20.84 4.86 0.11
C ILE A 240 20.26 5.88 -0.87
N GLU A 241 20.54 5.67 -2.14
CA GLU A 241 19.90 6.32 -3.26
C GLU A 241 18.90 5.36 -3.91
N LEU A 242 17.65 5.79 -4.07
CA LEU A 242 16.60 5.06 -4.76
C LEU A 242 16.39 5.62 -6.17
N ASP A 243 16.14 4.74 -7.13
CA ASP A 243 15.68 5.04 -8.49
C ASP A 243 14.31 4.37 -8.68
N LEU A 244 13.26 5.07 -8.26
CA LEU A 244 11.90 4.59 -8.30
C LEU A 244 11.31 4.78 -9.69
N LYS A 245 10.89 3.70 -10.34
CA LYS A 245 10.29 3.72 -11.68
C LYS A 245 8.83 3.35 -11.61
N LYS A 246 7.99 4.13 -12.29
CA LYS A 246 6.56 3.87 -12.44
C LYS A 246 6.19 3.91 -13.91
N ASP A 247 5.52 2.84 -14.34
CA ASP A 247 4.93 2.76 -15.66
C ASP A 247 3.65 3.60 -15.73
N ILE A 248 3.57 4.52 -16.69
CA ILE A 248 2.35 5.29 -16.92
C ILE A 248 1.35 4.55 -17.85
N GLU A 249 1.65 3.29 -18.18
CA GLU A 249 0.80 2.36 -18.94
C GLU A 249 0.40 2.85 -20.33
N GLN A 250 1.20 3.74 -20.90
CA GLN A 250 0.99 4.22 -22.27
C GLN A 250 2.31 4.71 -22.87
N PRO A 251 2.50 4.51 -24.19
CA PRO A 251 3.56 5.17 -24.93
C PRO A 251 3.23 6.65 -25.10
N LEU A 252 4.21 7.52 -24.97
CA LEU A 252 4.08 8.94 -25.24
C LEU A 252 4.82 9.31 -26.54
N PRO A 253 4.30 10.26 -27.34
CA PRO A 253 5.00 10.78 -28.52
C PRO A 253 6.22 11.61 -28.11
N SER A 254 7.13 11.81 -29.05
CA SER A 254 8.23 12.75 -28.88
C SER A 254 7.70 14.18 -28.71
N GLY A 255 8.34 14.96 -27.85
CA GLY A 255 7.93 16.35 -27.58
C GLY A 255 8.50 16.91 -26.28
N THR A 256 8.06 18.12 -25.95
CA THR A 256 8.45 18.81 -24.72
C THR A 256 7.55 18.40 -23.58
N TYR A 257 8.14 17.88 -22.50
CA TYR A 257 7.44 17.44 -21.30
C TYR A 257 8.00 18.11 -20.05
N LYS A 258 7.14 18.26 -19.05
CA LYS A 258 7.53 18.67 -17.70
C LYS A 258 7.15 17.56 -16.73
N VAL A 259 8.15 17.01 -16.06
CA VAL A 259 7.99 16.06 -14.96
C VAL A 259 8.14 16.80 -13.64
N THR A 260 7.23 16.57 -12.72
CA THR A 260 7.30 17.11 -11.35
C THR A 260 7.23 15.97 -10.37
N GLY A 261 8.32 15.73 -9.66
CA GLY A 261 8.39 14.80 -8.53
C GLY A 261 7.98 15.50 -7.22
N MET A 262 7.25 14.77 -6.41
CA MET A 262 6.80 15.20 -5.08
C MET A 262 6.98 14.05 -4.11
N VAL A 263 7.65 14.29 -3.00
CA VAL A 263 7.92 13.26 -1.99
C VAL A 263 7.47 13.77 -0.62
N MET A 264 6.78 12.90 0.10
CA MET A 264 6.48 13.07 1.51
C MET A 264 7.37 12.12 2.31
N VAL A 265 8.09 12.67 3.27
CA VAL A 265 8.99 11.95 4.18
C VAL A 265 8.38 11.96 5.57
N ASP A 266 8.01 10.80 6.11
CA ASP A 266 7.31 10.68 7.40
C ASP A 266 6.10 11.63 7.54
N GLY A 267 5.32 11.75 6.45
CA GLY A 267 4.15 12.63 6.37
C GLY A 267 4.47 14.12 6.14
N ARG A 268 5.74 14.51 5.99
CA ARG A 268 6.17 15.87 5.67
C ARG A 268 6.59 15.98 4.22
N ARG A 269 6.05 16.96 3.50
CA ARG A 269 6.47 17.26 2.13
C ARG A 269 7.86 17.89 2.11
N ILE A 270 8.76 17.32 1.31
CA ILE A 270 10.04 17.94 0.96
C ILE A 270 9.89 18.82 -0.29
N PRO A 271 10.85 19.68 -0.64
CA PRO A 271 10.80 20.47 -1.85
C PRO A 271 10.54 19.60 -3.08
N ALA A 272 9.57 20.00 -3.90
CA ALA A 272 9.30 19.33 -5.17
C ALA A 272 10.38 19.69 -6.20
N LEU A 273 10.72 18.73 -7.05
CA LEU A 273 11.62 18.95 -8.18
C LEU A 273 10.82 18.89 -9.48
N ALA A 274 11.01 19.89 -10.35
CA ALA A 274 10.39 19.92 -11.66
C ALA A 274 11.48 20.08 -12.72
N LYS A 275 11.42 19.24 -13.77
CA LYS A 275 12.35 19.24 -14.89
C LYS A 275 11.56 19.30 -16.19
N THR A 276 11.91 20.24 -17.06
CA THR A 276 11.39 20.30 -18.44
C THR A 276 12.42 19.66 -19.35
N MET A 277 11.99 18.78 -20.24
CA MET A 277 12.86 18.02 -21.13
C MET A 277 12.25 17.80 -22.50
N GLU A 278 13.11 17.67 -23.51
CA GLU A 278 12.75 17.12 -24.80
C GLU A 278 12.82 15.60 -24.72
N PHE A 279 11.67 14.96 -24.83
CA PHE A 279 11.54 13.51 -24.70
C PHE A 279 11.45 12.88 -26.07
N VAL A 280 12.26 11.85 -26.29
CA VAL A 280 12.20 11.00 -27.48
C VAL A 280 11.28 9.83 -27.16
N GLY A 281 10.04 9.93 -27.60
CA GLY A 281 8.98 8.97 -27.32
C GLY A 281 8.82 7.88 -28.37
N ASP A 282 7.72 7.16 -28.30
CA ASP A 282 7.36 6.11 -29.26
C ASP A 282 6.84 6.74 -30.56
N PRO A 283 7.44 6.40 -31.73
CA PRO A 283 6.98 6.92 -33.02
C PRO A 283 5.54 6.54 -33.39
N SER A 284 4.99 5.46 -32.79
CA SER A 284 3.61 5.04 -33.02
C SER A 284 2.58 5.87 -32.25
N ALA A 285 3.01 6.59 -31.21
CA ALA A 285 2.17 7.45 -30.41
C ALA A 285 1.95 8.79 -31.12
N THR A 286 0.72 9.11 -31.48
CA THR A 286 0.42 10.30 -32.30
C THR A 286 0.19 11.56 -31.48
N ARG A 287 -0.37 11.44 -30.26
CA ARG A 287 -0.69 12.58 -29.40
C ARG A 287 -0.76 12.15 -27.93
N ALA A 288 -0.22 12.97 -27.05
CA ALA A 288 -0.48 12.83 -25.61
C ALA A 288 -1.92 13.30 -25.30
N LYS A 289 -2.66 12.49 -24.58
CA LYS A 289 -4.04 12.78 -24.11
C LYS A 289 -4.01 13.22 -22.67
N GLU A 290 -5.00 14.02 -22.27
CA GLU A 290 -5.14 14.53 -20.92
C GLU A 290 -5.54 13.42 -19.95
N ALA A 291 -4.85 13.33 -18.80
CA ALA A 291 -5.26 12.46 -17.72
C ALA A 291 -6.45 13.08 -16.97
N MET A 292 -7.41 12.25 -16.60
CA MET A 292 -8.62 12.71 -15.90
C MET A 292 -9.15 11.68 -14.92
N LYS A 293 -9.94 12.14 -13.98
CA LYS A 293 -10.76 11.29 -13.11
C LYS A 293 -12.21 11.32 -13.58
N LEU A 294 -12.84 10.14 -13.60
CA LEU A 294 -14.28 10.05 -13.83
C LEU A 294 -15.02 10.65 -12.63
N GLY A 295 -16.12 11.34 -12.89
CA GLY A 295 -17.00 11.76 -11.80
C GLY A 295 -17.82 10.57 -11.29
N LEU A 296 -17.89 10.41 -9.97
CA LEU A 296 -18.67 9.35 -9.32
C LEU A 296 -19.77 9.98 -8.44
N ASN A 297 -20.95 9.35 -8.46
CA ASN A 297 -22.03 9.72 -7.56
C ASN A 297 -22.86 8.46 -7.19
N PRO A 298 -22.81 8.02 -5.92
CA PRO A 298 -21.92 8.49 -4.85
C PRO A 298 -20.46 8.05 -5.05
N GLU A 299 -19.51 8.77 -4.41
CA GLU A 299 -18.09 8.37 -4.35
C GLU A 299 -17.86 7.20 -3.38
N VAL A 300 -18.71 7.06 -2.37
CA VAL A 300 -18.73 5.96 -1.42
C VAL A 300 -20.15 5.41 -1.39
N LEU A 301 -20.29 4.11 -1.66
CA LEU A 301 -21.59 3.44 -1.67
C LEU A 301 -21.70 2.49 -0.48
N PHE A 302 -22.68 2.74 0.41
CA PHE A 302 -23.04 1.81 1.47
C PHE A 302 -24.33 1.08 1.14
N VAL A 303 -24.34 -0.24 1.38
CA VAL A 303 -25.49 -1.13 1.12
C VAL A 303 -25.81 -1.90 2.38
N ASP A 304 -26.96 -1.61 2.98
CA ASP A 304 -27.46 -2.35 4.13
C ASP A 304 -28.19 -3.62 3.66
N THR A 305 -27.81 -4.77 4.22
CA THR A 305 -28.38 -6.05 3.84
C THR A 305 -28.38 -7.05 5.00
N ARG A 306 -29.07 -8.18 4.83
CA ARG A 306 -29.13 -9.27 5.80
C ARG A 306 -28.46 -10.52 5.24
N PRO A 307 -27.95 -11.42 6.09
CA PRO A 307 -27.48 -12.74 5.66
C PRO A 307 -28.46 -13.44 4.74
N GLY A 308 -27.98 -14.06 3.66
CA GLY A 308 -28.78 -14.72 2.63
C GLY A 308 -29.51 -13.78 1.67
N ALA A 309 -29.49 -12.47 1.89
CA ALA A 309 -30.21 -11.53 1.04
C ALA A 309 -29.36 -10.99 -0.12
N MET A 310 -30.06 -10.62 -1.21
CA MET A 310 -29.49 -9.92 -2.34
C MET A 310 -30.00 -8.48 -2.35
N ARG A 311 -29.09 -7.53 -2.56
CA ARG A 311 -29.39 -6.11 -2.74
C ARG A 311 -28.73 -5.57 -3.99
N SER A 312 -29.32 -4.52 -4.55
CA SER A 312 -28.78 -3.84 -5.72
C SER A 312 -28.81 -2.35 -5.50
N ALA A 313 -27.68 -1.71 -5.76
CA ALA A 313 -27.51 -0.27 -5.76
C ALA A 313 -26.85 0.18 -7.07
N SER A 314 -26.61 1.45 -7.27
CA SER A 314 -25.93 1.94 -8.47
C SER A 314 -25.02 3.13 -8.17
N ILE A 315 -23.91 3.18 -8.90
CA ILE A 315 -23.00 4.32 -8.95
C ILE A 315 -23.12 4.95 -10.33
N ARG A 316 -23.41 6.24 -10.38
CA ARG A 316 -23.40 6.99 -11.63
C ARG A 316 -21.96 7.41 -11.92
N VAL A 317 -21.45 6.94 -13.06
CA VAL A 317 -20.12 7.27 -13.57
C VAL A 317 -20.29 8.32 -14.66
N SER A 318 -19.58 9.44 -14.60
CA SER A 318 -19.64 10.52 -15.57
C SER A 318 -18.27 10.81 -16.19
N ASN A 319 -18.28 11.08 -17.49
CA ASN A 319 -17.10 11.44 -18.27
C ASN A 319 -17.00 12.98 -18.35
N PRO A 320 -15.98 13.60 -17.73
CA PRO A 320 -15.79 15.05 -17.83
C PRO A 320 -15.15 15.50 -19.16
N SER A 321 -14.59 14.56 -19.95
CA SER A 321 -13.98 14.81 -21.26
C SER A 321 -15.04 15.04 -22.35
N SER A 322 -14.63 15.66 -23.45
CA SER A 322 -15.39 15.66 -24.70
C SER A 322 -15.26 14.37 -25.50
N ASP A 323 -14.18 13.62 -25.29
CA ASP A 323 -13.87 12.39 -26.03
C ASP A 323 -14.58 11.18 -25.38
N PRO A 324 -14.99 10.18 -26.16
CA PRO A 324 -15.51 8.92 -25.60
C PRO A 324 -14.40 8.13 -24.89
N LEU A 325 -14.76 7.48 -23.80
CA LEU A 325 -13.87 6.66 -22.99
C LEU A 325 -14.37 5.22 -22.92
N ASN A 326 -13.47 4.26 -23.06
CA ASN A 326 -13.72 2.86 -22.72
C ASN A 326 -13.35 2.66 -21.25
N VAL A 327 -14.31 2.21 -20.46
CA VAL A 327 -14.16 2.05 -19.01
C VAL A 327 -14.22 0.55 -18.67
N GLN A 328 -13.23 0.11 -17.91
CA GLN A 328 -13.18 -1.22 -17.30
C GLN A 328 -13.34 -1.06 -15.79
N ALA A 329 -14.34 -1.74 -15.23
CA ALA A 329 -14.63 -1.80 -13.81
C ALA A 329 -14.08 -3.10 -13.23
N GLN A 330 -13.30 -3.00 -12.15
CA GLN A 330 -12.71 -4.11 -11.43
C GLN A 330 -12.92 -3.92 -9.93
N LEU A 331 -13.28 -4.99 -9.24
CA LEU A 331 -13.31 -5.01 -7.78
C LEU A 331 -11.96 -5.50 -7.24
N VAL A 332 -11.50 -4.86 -6.19
CA VAL A 332 -10.28 -5.24 -5.46
C VAL A 332 -10.51 -5.08 -3.95
N ILE A 333 -9.65 -5.69 -3.15
CA ILE A 333 -9.61 -5.43 -1.71
C ILE A 333 -9.04 -4.02 -1.52
N PRO A 334 -9.71 -3.15 -0.73
CA PRO A 334 -9.16 -1.82 -0.42
C PRO A 334 -7.77 -1.91 0.21
N GLN A 335 -6.80 -1.14 -0.28
CA GLN A 335 -5.46 -1.10 0.31
C GLN A 335 -5.49 -0.70 1.79
N ALA A 336 -6.44 0.12 2.19
CA ALA A 336 -6.67 0.49 3.59
C ALA A 336 -6.88 -0.71 4.53
N LEU A 337 -7.34 -1.86 4.00
CA LEU A 337 -7.54 -3.10 4.76
C LEU A 337 -6.29 -3.99 4.83
N SER A 338 -5.16 -3.61 4.27
CA SER A 338 -3.92 -4.41 4.32
C SER A 338 -3.26 -4.44 5.71
N GLY A 339 -3.71 -3.60 6.64
CA GLY A 339 -3.21 -3.52 8.00
C GLY A 339 -3.72 -4.63 8.91
N THR A 340 -3.07 -4.76 10.07
CA THR A 340 -3.47 -5.68 11.15
C THR A 340 -3.69 -4.92 12.46
N LEU A 341 -4.56 -5.43 13.32
CA LEU A 341 -4.80 -4.91 14.66
C LEU A 341 -4.79 -6.07 15.65
N GLY A 342 -3.66 -6.29 16.32
CA GLY A 342 -3.45 -7.49 17.12
C GLY A 342 -3.49 -8.74 16.24
N ASP A 343 -4.39 -9.67 16.54
CA ASP A 343 -4.61 -10.89 15.75
C ASP A 343 -5.61 -10.71 14.61
N PHE A 344 -6.26 -9.56 14.52
CA PHE A 344 -7.26 -9.25 13.51
C PHE A 344 -6.60 -8.71 12.24
N GLU A 345 -6.96 -9.26 11.08
CA GLU A 345 -6.51 -8.82 9.77
C GLU A 345 -7.62 -8.04 9.07
N GLY A 346 -7.30 -6.84 8.60
CA GLY A 346 -8.28 -6.01 7.90
C GLY A 346 -8.88 -6.69 6.66
N THR A 347 -8.13 -7.57 6.02
CA THR A 347 -8.58 -8.36 4.85
C THR A 347 -9.76 -9.30 5.15
N GLU A 348 -9.97 -9.67 6.42
CA GLU A 348 -11.15 -10.44 6.86
C GLU A 348 -12.46 -9.67 6.64
N LEU A 349 -12.38 -8.34 6.54
CA LEU A 349 -13.53 -7.48 6.21
C LEU A 349 -13.73 -7.31 4.70
N SER A 350 -13.13 -8.13 3.86
CA SER A 350 -13.37 -8.08 2.42
C SER A 350 -14.72 -8.70 2.07
N CYS A 351 -15.50 -7.99 1.23
CA CYS A 351 -16.70 -8.54 0.60
C CYS A 351 -16.51 -8.75 -0.90
N LEU A 352 -15.28 -8.93 -1.36
CA LEU A 352 -14.95 -9.04 -2.78
C LEU A 352 -15.80 -10.12 -3.50
N ASP A 353 -15.95 -11.28 -2.87
CA ASP A 353 -16.68 -12.44 -3.43
C ASP A 353 -18.20 -12.27 -3.39
N TRP A 354 -18.72 -11.27 -2.68
CA TRP A 354 -20.16 -11.04 -2.52
C TRP A 354 -20.70 -9.97 -3.45
N VAL A 355 -19.79 -9.21 -4.07
CA VAL A 355 -20.13 -8.02 -4.86
C VAL A 355 -19.89 -8.30 -6.35
N GLU A 356 -20.86 -7.96 -7.16
CA GLU A 356 -20.79 -8.04 -8.62
C GLU A 356 -21.07 -6.66 -9.23
N ILE A 357 -20.34 -6.33 -10.28
CA ILE A 357 -20.48 -5.05 -11.00
C ILE A 357 -21.04 -5.32 -12.41
N SER A 358 -22.07 -4.61 -12.79
CA SER A 358 -22.69 -4.74 -14.11
C SER A 358 -23.07 -3.38 -14.71
N PRO A 359 -22.59 -3.07 -15.92
CA PRO A 359 -21.59 -3.79 -16.71
C PRO A 359 -20.18 -3.59 -16.17
N SER A 360 -19.30 -4.59 -16.34
CA SER A 360 -17.87 -4.50 -15.97
C SER A 360 -17.01 -3.82 -17.05
N GLN A 361 -17.53 -3.72 -18.29
CA GLN A 361 -16.91 -2.99 -19.38
C GLN A 361 -17.96 -2.18 -20.14
N PHE A 362 -17.65 -0.93 -20.45
CA PHE A 362 -18.58 -0.09 -21.19
C PHE A 362 -17.89 1.12 -21.81
N THR A 363 -18.48 1.61 -22.90
CA THR A 363 -18.10 2.92 -23.46
C THR A 363 -18.93 4.02 -22.83
N LEU A 364 -18.26 5.10 -22.46
CA LEU A 364 -18.84 6.29 -21.86
C LEU A 364 -18.64 7.48 -22.81
N PRO A 365 -19.68 7.94 -23.52
CA PRO A 365 -19.57 9.06 -24.46
C PRO A 365 -19.11 10.34 -23.74
N GLY A 366 -18.50 11.24 -24.48
CA GLY A 366 -18.05 12.54 -23.96
C GLY A 366 -19.17 13.33 -23.30
N ARG A 367 -18.89 13.94 -22.15
CA ARG A 367 -19.84 14.75 -21.36
C ARG A 367 -21.11 14.01 -20.92
N ARG A 368 -21.08 12.66 -20.91
CA ARG A 368 -22.22 11.82 -20.53
C ARG A 368 -21.90 11.00 -19.28
N GLY A 369 -22.98 10.48 -18.68
CA GLY A 369 -22.88 9.58 -17.54
C GLY A 369 -23.65 8.29 -17.79
N LYS A 370 -23.22 7.22 -17.12
CA LYS A 370 -23.84 5.90 -17.13
C LYS A 370 -23.94 5.36 -15.71
N SER A 371 -25.05 4.67 -15.39
CA SER A 371 -25.19 3.99 -14.12
C SER A 371 -24.57 2.60 -14.23
N VAL A 372 -23.72 2.29 -13.28
CA VAL A 372 -23.12 0.97 -13.06
C VAL A 372 -23.82 0.36 -11.85
N ARG A 373 -24.39 -0.83 -12.03
CA ARG A 373 -25.10 -1.54 -10.97
C ARG A 373 -24.11 -2.30 -10.11
N VAL A 374 -24.27 -2.17 -8.81
CA VAL A 374 -23.57 -2.93 -7.78
C VAL A 374 -24.58 -3.93 -7.20
N ILE A 375 -24.30 -5.20 -7.31
CA ILE A 375 -25.15 -6.29 -6.79
C ILE A 375 -24.40 -6.93 -5.64
N VAL A 376 -25.01 -6.94 -4.46
CA VAL A 376 -24.46 -7.54 -3.24
C VAL A 376 -25.25 -8.79 -2.92
N ARG A 377 -24.57 -9.93 -2.78
CA ARG A 377 -25.13 -11.22 -2.33
C ARG A 377 -24.46 -11.62 -1.02
N MET A 378 -25.07 -11.23 0.10
CA MET A 378 -24.51 -11.57 1.40
C MET A 378 -24.67 -13.07 1.68
N PRO A 379 -23.62 -13.80 2.11
CA PRO A 379 -23.71 -15.21 2.43
C PRO A 379 -24.81 -15.51 3.45
N ASP A 380 -25.43 -16.68 3.33
CA ASP A 380 -26.38 -17.19 4.31
C ASP A 380 -25.58 -17.80 5.50
N ALA A 381 -25.30 -16.98 6.50
CA ALA A 381 -24.54 -17.37 7.66
C ALA A 381 -25.21 -16.83 8.94
N ASN A 382 -24.87 -17.43 10.08
CA ASN A 382 -25.37 -16.93 11.36
C ASN A 382 -24.87 -15.48 11.59
N PRO A 383 -25.78 -14.50 11.82
CA PRO A 383 -25.40 -13.10 12.02
C PRO A 383 -24.30 -12.87 13.08
N SER A 384 -24.26 -13.72 14.12
CA SER A 384 -23.24 -13.63 15.16
C SER A 384 -21.83 -14.07 14.74
N GLN A 385 -21.70 -14.70 13.55
CA GLN A 385 -20.42 -15.13 12.97
C GLN A 385 -19.90 -14.16 11.93
N LEU A 386 -20.71 -13.14 11.60
CA LEU A 386 -20.36 -12.12 10.62
C LEU A 386 -19.90 -10.83 11.31
N TYR A 387 -18.97 -10.14 10.67
CA TYR A 387 -18.63 -8.77 11.04
C TYR A 387 -19.76 -7.81 10.67
N PRO A 388 -19.91 -6.70 11.39
CA PRO A 388 -20.98 -5.72 11.11
C PRO A 388 -20.84 -5.01 9.78
N ASN A 389 -19.60 -4.83 9.28
CA ASN A 389 -19.30 -4.16 8.03
C ASN A 389 -18.24 -4.91 7.24
N TYR A 390 -18.39 -4.86 5.92
CA TYR A 390 -17.44 -5.40 4.95
C TYR A 390 -17.20 -4.39 3.82
N TYR A 391 -16.07 -4.51 3.13
CA TYR A 391 -15.66 -3.51 2.15
C TYR A 391 -15.06 -4.13 0.89
N ALA A 392 -15.30 -3.47 -0.24
CA ALA A 392 -14.62 -3.69 -1.50
C ALA A 392 -14.28 -2.32 -2.11
N GLN A 393 -13.30 -2.27 -2.99
CA GLN A 393 -12.97 -1.09 -3.76
C GLN A 393 -13.30 -1.34 -5.23
N LEU A 394 -14.01 -0.42 -5.83
CA LEU A 394 -14.29 -0.40 -7.26
C LEU A 394 -13.26 0.47 -7.95
N ASN A 395 -12.43 -0.13 -8.78
CA ASN A 395 -11.46 0.53 -9.64
C ASN A 395 -12.06 0.69 -11.04
N LEU A 396 -12.20 1.92 -11.51
CA LEU A 396 -12.67 2.27 -12.85
C LEU A 396 -11.48 2.79 -13.66
N ARG A 397 -10.94 1.93 -14.52
CA ARG A 397 -9.87 2.29 -15.44
C ARG A 397 -10.46 2.80 -16.73
N ALA A 398 -10.21 4.07 -17.05
CA ALA A 398 -10.68 4.71 -18.28
C ALA A 398 -9.56 4.76 -19.32
N ARG A 399 -9.89 4.45 -20.58
CA ARG A 399 -8.98 4.57 -21.73
C ARG A 399 -9.69 5.31 -22.85
N TYR A 400 -8.94 6.11 -23.59
CA TYR A 400 -9.39 6.69 -24.85
C TYR A 400 -9.59 5.59 -25.91
N SER A 401 -10.38 5.89 -26.95
CA SER A 401 -10.67 4.93 -28.04
C SER A 401 -9.41 4.42 -28.74
N GLU A 402 -8.34 5.20 -28.72
CA GLU A 402 -7.03 4.88 -29.29
C GLU A 402 -6.14 4.03 -28.33
N GLY A 403 -6.68 3.62 -27.17
CA GLY A 403 -5.99 2.78 -26.18
C GLY A 403 -5.18 3.53 -25.12
N GLN A 404 -4.97 4.84 -25.25
CA GLN A 404 -4.23 5.64 -24.28
C GLN A 404 -4.97 5.69 -22.94
N ASN A 405 -4.21 5.63 -21.85
CA ASN A 405 -4.75 5.72 -20.49
C ASN A 405 -5.35 7.13 -20.26
N ALA A 406 -6.61 7.17 -19.83
CA ALA A 406 -7.25 8.41 -19.39
C ALA A 406 -7.14 8.59 -17.88
N GLY A 407 -7.10 7.50 -17.11
CA GLY A 407 -6.91 7.56 -15.67
C GLY A 407 -7.62 6.43 -14.91
N LEU A 408 -7.34 6.39 -13.62
CA LEU A 408 -7.97 5.50 -12.65
C LEU A 408 -8.86 6.33 -11.72
N THR A 409 -10.08 5.85 -11.47
CA THR A 409 -10.99 6.43 -10.49
C THR A 409 -11.48 5.34 -9.57
N GLU A 410 -11.51 5.61 -8.27
CA GLU A 410 -11.79 4.63 -7.24
C GLU A 410 -13.04 5.01 -6.46
N ALA A 411 -13.82 4.00 -6.06
CA ALA A 411 -14.96 4.14 -5.15
C ALA A 411 -14.91 3.06 -4.08
N VAL A 412 -15.26 3.39 -2.85
CA VAL A 412 -15.44 2.41 -1.78
C VAL A 412 -16.87 1.89 -1.80
N ILE A 413 -17.02 0.57 -1.73
CA ILE A 413 -18.30 -0.11 -1.54
C ILE A 413 -18.26 -0.72 -0.14
N GLY A 414 -19.16 -0.27 0.74
CA GLY A 414 -19.38 -0.85 2.05
C GLY A 414 -20.66 -1.68 2.07
N VAL A 415 -20.61 -2.85 2.71
CA VAL A 415 -21.76 -3.72 2.96
C VAL A 415 -21.94 -3.80 4.46
N SER A 416 -23.06 -3.27 4.95
CA SER A 416 -23.40 -3.26 6.37
C SER A 416 -24.44 -4.34 6.65
N GLN A 417 -24.26 -5.09 7.73
CA GLN A 417 -25.26 -6.01 8.25
C GLN A 417 -26.39 -5.19 8.87
N SER A 418 -27.62 -5.31 8.33
CA SER A 418 -28.80 -4.67 8.91
C SER A 418 -28.96 -5.11 10.36
N ASP A 419 -29.32 -4.19 11.23
CA ASP A 419 -29.51 -4.39 12.67
C ASP A 419 -28.21 -4.53 13.50
N ALA A 420 -27.01 -4.48 12.88
CA ALA A 420 -25.75 -4.41 13.61
C ALA A 420 -25.40 -2.95 13.94
N THR A 421 -25.39 -2.62 15.22
CA THR A 421 -24.93 -1.30 15.69
C THR A 421 -23.46 -1.38 16.08
N VAL A 422 -22.60 -0.60 15.42
CA VAL A 422 -21.17 -0.56 15.74
C VAL A 422 -20.74 0.88 15.95
N THR A 423 -20.15 1.12 17.11
CA THR A 423 -19.59 2.42 17.43
C THR A 423 -18.19 2.54 16.83
N PRO A 424 -17.88 3.60 16.08
CA PRO A 424 -16.53 3.88 15.59
C PRO A 424 -15.53 3.96 16.74
N LYS A 425 -14.32 3.44 16.54
CA LYS A 425 -13.22 3.52 17.50
C LYS A 425 -11.93 3.88 16.78
N ALA A 426 -11.16 4.76 17.40
CA ALA A 426 -9.84 5.11 16.90
C ALA A 426 -8.86 5.27 18.06
N ALA A 427 -7.57 5.25 17.76
CA ALA A 427 -6.52 5.58 18.71
C ALA A 427 -5.57 6.61 18.10
N ILE A 428 -5.23 7.63 18.87
CA ILE A 428 -4.20 8.61 18.51
C ILE A 428 -2.85 8.00 18.87
N MET A 429 -2.13 7.51 17.87
CA MET A 429 -0.87 6.80 18.04
C MET A 429 0.28 7.74 18.34
N ALA A 430 0.33 8.90 17.68
CA ALA A 430 1.38 9.89 17.88
C ALA A 430 0.85 11.31 17.74
N LEU A 431 1.39 12.22 18.56
CA LEU A 431 1.29 13.66 18.44
C LEU A 431 2.70 14.22 18.51
N SER A 432 3.19 14.80 17.42
CA SER A 432 4.59 15.22 17.29
C SER A 432 4.69 16.65 16.75
N PRO A 433 5.05 17.62 17.58
CA PRO A 433 5.47 18.93 17.10
C PRO A 433 6.90 18.84 16.57
N ARG A 434 7.16 19.40 15.40
CA ARG A 434 8.52 19.52 14.82
C ARG A 434 8.77 20.97 14.44
N HIS A 435 9.88 21.50 14.90
CA HIS A 435 10.33 22.83 14.51
C HIS A 435 10.60 22.85 13.00
N ASN A 436 10.10 23.86 12.31
CA ASN A 436 10.30 24.07 10.87
C ASN A 436 11.41 25.14 10.66
N LYS A 437 11.07 26.40 10.90
CA LYS A 437 11.99 27.55 10.86
C LYS A 437 11.43 28.66 11.74
N ASP A 438 12.29 29.47 12.29
CA ASP A 438 11.92 30.59 13.16
C ASP A 438 10.94 30.16 14.26
N SER A 439 9.73 30.68 14.26
CA SER A 439 8.62 30.35 15.18
C SER A 439 7.60 29.38 14.59
N GLU A 440 7.87 28.77 13.44
CA GLU A 440 6.96 27.83 12.80
C GLU A 440 7.19 26.39 13.27
N TYR A 441 6.10 25.68 13.59
CA TYR A 441 6.08 24.29 13.96
C TYR A 441 5.11 23.48 13.10
N PHE A 442 5.60 22.36 12.58
CA PHE A 442 4.74 21.32 12.03
C PHE A 442 4.19 20.45 13.16
N VAL A 443 2.87 20.42 13.30
CA VAL A 443 2.20 19.50 14.20
C VAL A 443 1.66 18.34 13.39
N MET A 444 2.16 17.14 13.65
CA MET A 444 1.71 15.91 13.03
C MET A 444 0.97 15.05 14.02
N VAL A 445 -0.14 14.46 13.55
CA VAL A 445 -0.93 13.50 14.31
C VAL A 445 -1.06 12.22 13.48
N LYS A 446 -0.65 11.09 14.07
CA LYS A 446 -0.90 9.76 13.53
C LYS A 446 -2.02 9.12 14.34
N TYR A 447 -3.06 8.66 13.67
CA TYR A 447 -4.17 7.93 14.29
C TYR A 447 -4.54 6.70 13.45
N THR A 448 -5.15 5.71 14.12
CA THR A 448 -5.54 4.43 13.52
C THR A 448 -6.99 4.15 13.87
N ASN A 449 -7.77 3.68 12.90
CA ASN A 449 -9.09 3.12 13.16
C ASN A 449 -8.92 1.73 13.83
N THR A 450 -9.24 1.66 15.11
CA THR A 450 -9.13 0.45 15.93
C THR A 450 -10.47 -0.29 16.10
N GLY A 451 -11.51 0.20 15.41
CA GLY A 451 -12.84 -0.40 15.41
C GLY A 451 -13.12 -1.21 14.14
N LEU A 452 -14.33 -1.77 14.08
CA LEU A 452 -14.87 -2.49 12.92
C LEU A 452 -15.84 -1.64 12.10
N ALA A 453 -16.03 -0.36 12.47
CA ALA A 453 -16.81 0.61 11.73
C ALA A 453 -15.91 1.59 10.97
N HIS A 454 -16.35 1.97 9.79
CA HIS A 454 -15.78 3.12 9.09
C HIS A 454 -16.31 4.43 9.67
N PHE A 455 -15.57 5.50 9.50
CA PHE A 455 -16.01 6.85 9.88
C PHE A 455 -15.30 7.92 9.03
N GLN A 456 -15.83 9.14 9.05
CA GLN A 456 -15.20 10.29 8.43
C GLN A 456 -14.47 11.10 9.49
N PRO A 457 -13.12 11.08 9.52
CA PRO A 457 -12.36 11.72 10.58
C PRO A 457 -12.28 13.24 10.40
N ARG A 458 -12.35 13.97 11.52
CA ARG A 458 -11.96 15.39 11.62
C ARG A 458 -10.96 15.53 12.76
N CYS A 459 -9.72 15.90 12.43
CA CYS A 459 -8.64 16.00 13.39
C CYS A 459 -8.24 17.46 13.60
N PHE A 460 -8.24 17.92 14.85
CA PHE A 460 -7.83 19.27 15.23
C PHE A 460 -6.58 19.21 16.09
N ALA A 461 -5.68 20.17 15.93
CA ALA A 461 -4.64 20.44 16.91
C ALA A 461 -4.92 21.78 17.61
N THR A 462 -4.72 21.80 18.92
CA THR A 462 -5.04 22.92 19.79
C THR A 462 -3.85 23.24 20.66
N LEU A 463 -3.37 24.48 20.60
CA LEU A 463 -2.43 25.05 21.54
C LEU A 463 -3.19 25.72 22.67
N SER A 464 -2.95 25.36 23.92
CA SER A 464 -3.58 25.96 25.08
C SER A 464 -2.56 26.34 26.15
N GLU A 465 -2.87 27.35 26.92
CA GLU A 465 -2.13 27.71 28.13
C GLU A 465 -2.29 26.62 29.21
N ARG A 466 -1.45 26.65 30.21
CA ARG A 466 -1.51 25.71 31.35
C ARG A 466 -2.86 25.73 32.07
N GLN A 467 -3.56 26.86 32.07
CA GLN A 467 -4.87 27.05 32.68
C GLN A 467 -6.04 26.59 31.79
N GLY A 468 -5.76 26.13 30.55
CA GLY A 468 -6.75 25.61 29.62
C GLY A 468 -7.29 26.60 28.60
N SER A 469 -6.87 27.89 28.65
CA SER A 469 -7.26 28.89 27.63
C SER A 469 -6.68 28.51 26.26
N VAL A 470 -7.52 28.44 25.25
CA VAL A 470 -7.10 28.13 23.88
C VAL A 470 -6.41 29.33 23.25
N VAL A 471 -5.17 29.15 22.85
CA VAL A 471 -4.37 30.17 22.15
C VAL A 471 -4.53 30.05 20.64
N SER A 472 -4.52 28.81 20.10
CA SER A 472 -4.67 28.55 18.67
C SER A 472 -5.27 27.16 18.47
N GLN A 473 -6.16 27.04 17.48
CA GLN A 473 -6.70 25.76 17.04
C GLN A 473 -6.71 25.70 15.52
N LYS A 474 -6.28 24.58 14.96
CA LYS A 474 -6.28 24.33 13.52
C LYS A 474 -6.83 22.95 13.21
N LEU A 475 -7.68 22.91 12.16
CA LEU A 475 -8.04 21.65 11.50
C LEU A 475 -6.78 21.12 10.78
N LEU A 476 -6.37 19.91 11.11
CA LEU A 476 -5.27 19.24 10.43
C LEU A 476 -5.74 18.78 9.05
N GLN A 477 -4.98 19.14 8.03
CA GLN A 477 -5.33 18.76 6.66
C GLN A 477 -5.02 17.29 6.45
N GLY A 478 -6.01 16.58 5.93
CA GLY A 478 -5.95 15.17 5.58
C GLY A 478 -7.02 14.83 4.54
N SER A 479 -7.05 13.59 4.11
CA SER A 479 -8.10 13.11 3.21
C SER A 479 -9.48 13.24 3.88
N LYS A 480 -10.44 13.85 3.19
CA LYS A 480 -11.84 13.90 3.60
C LYS A 480 -12.58 12.57 3.38
N SER A 481 -11.89 11.57 2.83
CA SER A 481 -12.46 10.26 2.55
C SER A 481 -12.77 9.49 3.83
N VAL A 482 -13.71 8.58 3.72
CA VAL A 482 -14.03 7.61 4.76
C VAL A 482 -12.78 6.84 5.17
N MET A 483 -12.59 6.63 6.47
CA MET A 483 -11.50 5.85 7.03
C MET A 483 -12.01 4.44 7.35
N LEU A 484 -11.39 3.44 6.76
CA LEU A 484 -11.76 2.04 6.94
C LEU A 484 -11.12 1.45 8.21
N PRO A 485 -11.61 0.30 8.73
CA PRO A 485 -10.96 -0.42 9.81
C PRO A 485 -9.49 -0.70 9.54
N VAL A 486 -8.69 -0.80 10.57
CA VAL A 486 -7.22 -0.99 10.60
C VAL A 486 -6.39 0.06 9.85
N GLU A 487 -7.01 0.96 9.13
CA GLU A 487 -6.34 2.04 8.41
C GLU A 487 -5.64 2.99 9.38
N SER A 488 -4.41 3.38 9.03
CA SER A 488 -3.66 4.42 9.74
C SER A 488 -3.48 5.64 8.86
N ARG A 489 -3.71 6.83 9.41
CA ARG A 489 -3.48 8.10 8.72
C ARG A 489 -2.56 9.00 9.50
N THR A 490 -1.75 9.76 8.78
CA THR A 490 -0.97 10.87 9.33
C THR A 490 -1.47 12.17 8.72
N VAL A 491 -1.86 13.10 9.57
CA VAL A 491 -2.32 14.43 9.18
C VAL A 491 -1.45 15.49 9.83
N SER A 492 -1.33 16.65 9.20
CA SER A 492 -0.46 17.71 9.72
C SER A 492 -1.01 19.10 9.46
N ALA A 493 -0.55 20.08 10.25
CA ALA A 493 -0.70 21.50 9.97
C ALA A 493 0.53 22.28 10.42
N LEU A 494 0.77 23.41 9.76
CA LEU A 494 1.78 24.38 10.15
C LEU A 494 1.18 25.35 11.16
N PHE A 495 1.83 25.48 12.32
CA PHE A 495 1.54 26.48 13.33
C PHE A 495 2.62 27.55 13.31
N ASP A 496 2.22 28.81 13.25
CA ASP A 496 3.08 29.96 13.47
C ASP A 496 2.89 30.45 14.91
N PHE A 497 3.94 30.40 15.71
CA PHE A 497 3.96 30.83 17.10
C PHE A 497 4.65 32.19 17.29
N SER A 498 4.89 32.94 16.21
CA SER A 498 5.54 34.28 16.28
C SER A 498 4.82 35.26 17.20
N ALA A 499 3.49 35.14 17.27
CA ALA A 499 2.65 35.97 18.14
C ALA A 499 2.39 35.36 19.53
N VAL A 500 2.94 34.16 19.81
CA VAL A 500 2.74 33.48 21.09
C VAL A 500 3.85 33.86 22.05
N ALA A 501 3.49 34.34 23.24
CA ALA A 501 4.48 34.68 24.27
C ALA A 501 5.30 33.46 24.69
N THR A 502 6.55 33.68 25.10
CA THR A 502 7.36 32.60 25.66
C THR A 502 6.76 32.07 26.95
N GLY A 503 6.49 30.77 27.03
CA GLY A 503 5.83 30.16 28.17
C GLY A 503 5.73 28.65 28.07
N VAL A 504 5.02 28.03 29.02
CA VAL A 504 4.71 26.61 29.02
C VAL A 504 3.28 26.42 28.53
N TYR A 505 3.16 25.69 27.45
CA TYR A 505 1.87 25.41 26.78
C TYR A 505 1.56 23.92 26.77
N ARG A 506 0.33 23.59 26.42
CA ARG A 506 -0.10 22.21 26.09
C ARG A 506 -0.49 22.17 24.62
N LEU A 507 0.11 21.28 23.88
CA LEU A 507 -0.35 20.92 22.56
C LEU A 507 -1.29 19.72 22.66
N GLY A 508 -2.56 19.95 22.37
CA GLY A 508 -3.60 18.93 22.31
C GLY A 508 -3.98 18.56 20.89
N THR A 509 -4.51 17.37 20.73
CA THR A 509 -5.19 16.97 19.49
C THR A 509 -6.51 16.33 19.83
N THR A 510 -7.52 16.61 19.01
CA THR A 510 -8.88 16.06 19.12
C THR A 510 -9.23 15.42 17.77
N LEU A 511 -9.65 14.17 17.80
CA LEU A 511 -10.10 13.40 16.64
C LEU A 511 -11.58 13.08 16.81
N GLU A 512 -12.41 13.67 15.96
CA GLU A 512 -13.85 13.42 15.87
C GLU A 512 -14.08 12.25 14.87
N LEU A 513 -14.88 11.26 15.27
CA LEU A 513 -15.15 10.04 14.50
C LEU A 513 -16.51 10.14 13.78
N GLY A 514 -16.75 11.22 13.06
CA GLY A 514 -18.02 11.56 12.41
C GLY A 514 -18.73 12.71 13.13
N GLU A 515 -19.89 13.14 12.62
CA GLU A 515 -20.60 14.34 13.15
C GLU A 515 -21.15 14.14 14.57
N GLU A 516 -21.58 12.92 14.91
CA GLU A 516 -22.11 12.56 16.23
C GLU A 516 -21.32 11.43 16.91
N GLY A 517 -20.13 11.12 16.37
CA GLY A 517 -19.29 10.02 16.83
C GLY A 517 -18.50 10.38 18.10
N PRO A 518 -17.88 9.39 18.75
CA PRO A 518 -17.01 9.60 19.88
C PRO A 518 -15.81 10.47 19.51
N VAL A 519 -15.23 11.12 20.53
CA VAL A 519 -14.09 12.02 20.39
C VAL A 519 -12.90 11.44 21.14
N GLU A 520 -11.79 11.25 20.43
CA GLU A 520 -10.51 10.85 21.02
C GLU A 520 -9.62 12.07 21.21
N SER A 521 -8.88 12.13 22.32
CA SER A 521 -7.99 13.25 22.60
C SER A 521 -6.66 12.81 23.21
N ARG A 522 -5.59 13.57 22.87
CA ARG A 522 -4.26 13.40 23.42
C ARG A 522 -3.60 14.77 23.59
N ALA A 523 -2.84 14.97 24.66
CA ALA A 523 -2.10 16.22 24.88
C ALA A 523 -0.69 15.95 25.41
N ILE A 524 0.25 16.83 25.04
CA ILE A 524 1.63 16.83 25.50
C ILE A 524 2.01 18.25 25.94
N PRO A 525 2.90 18.44 26.95
CA PRO A 525 3.49 19.73 27.24
C PRO A 525 4.50 20.12 26.13
N ILE A 526 4.57 21.40 25.80
CA ILE A 526 5.55 21.98 24.86
C ILE A 526 6.09 23.30 25.40
#